data_bc91397a6f02134bed28f3e02a34cc03
#
_entry.id   bc91397a6f02134bed28f3e02a34cc03
#
_cell.length_a   1.000
_cell.length_b   1.000
_cell.length_c   1.000
_cell.angle_alpha   90.00
_cell.angle_beta   90.00
_cell.angle_gamma   90.00
#
_symmetry.space_group_name_H-M   'P 1'
#
loop_
_entity.id
_entity.type
_entity.pdbx_description
1 polymer ?
#
loop_
_entity_poly.entity_id
_entity_poly.type
_entity_poly.pdbx_seq_one_letter_code
_entity_poly.pdbx_strand_id
1 'polypeptide(L)'
;MSSARVLDTLETDRLILRRRTVGEAAVDHQMWTERDPRVPPHRRINAEGRPTVEDLAAEIHAEREEPGPGFLAVERKGTADVIGYCGLTIHGNGSLDEPELAYELLRAAHGRGYATEAGRAVVTWAVEAGYRRLWAGVWDWNVASRRVLEKLGFREVGRVEPVSVYGHSLLTVRES
;
A
#
# COMPACT_ATOMS: atom_id res chain seq x y z
N MET A 1 19.68 -20.03 -1.66
CA MET A 1 19.57 -18.55 -1.63
C MET A 1 18.27 -18.17 -2.33
N SER A 2 17.33 -17.61 -1.59
CA SER A 2 16.13 -17.07 -2.22
C SER A 2 16.54 -15.83 -3.01
N SER A 3 16.45 -15.90 -4.34
CA SER A 3 16.56 -14.71 -5.19
C SER A 3 15.53 -13.71 -4.72
N ALA A 4 15.92 -12.48 -4.48
CA ALA A 4 14.98 -11.44 -4.07
C ALA A 4 13.84 -11.37 -5.12
N ARG A 5 12.63 -11.68 -4.67
CA ARG A 5 11.44 -11.61 -5.53
C ARG A 5 11.05 -10.15 -5.67
N VAL A 6 11.35 -9.57 -6.81
CA VAL A 6 11.04 -8.17 -7.12
C VAL A 6 9.70 -8.11 -7.83
N LEU A 7 8.80 -7.29 -7.32
CA LEU A 7 7.53 -6.99 -7.96
C LEU A 7 7.80 -6.05 -9.13
N ASP A 8 7.50 -6.49 -10.32
CA ASP A 8 7.64 -5.73 -11.56
C ASP A 8 6.27 -5.31 -12.11
N THR A 9 6.22 -4.85 -13.35
CA THR A 9 4.99 -4.35 -13.96
C THR A 9 3.90 -5.41 -13.98
N LEU A 10 2.72 -5.04 -13.49
CA LEU A 10 1.50 -5.83 -13.57
C LEU A 10 0.46 -5.06 -14.38
N GLU A 11 -0.36 -5.76 -15.12
CA GLU A 11 -1.41 -5.19 -15.93
C GLU A 11 -2.76 -5.81 -15.59
N THR A 12 -3.79 -4.98 -15.48
CA THR A 12 -5.17 -5.38 -15.26
C THR A 12 -6.07 -4.79 -16.35
N ASP A 13 -7.37 -4.97 -16.26
CA ASP A 13 -8.31 -4.40 -17.24
C ASP A 13 -8.20 -2.88 -17.37
N ARG A 14 -8.07 -2.18 -16.24
CA ARG A 14 -8.10 -0.71 -16.19
C ARG A 14 -6.78 -0.07 -15.75
N LEU A 15 -5.83 -0.86 -15.23
CA LEU A 15 -4.65 -0.35 -14.54
C LEU A 15 -3.36 -0.93 -15.13
N ILE A 16 -2.30 -0.11 -15.05
CA ILE A 16 -0.91 -0.54 -15.15
C ILE A 16 -0.27 -0.25 -13.78
N LEU A 17 0.22 -1.29 -13.13
CA LEU A 17 1.02 -1.16 -11.92
C LEU A 17 2.47 -1.27 -12.34
N ARG A 18 3.25 -0.22 -12.15
CA ARG A 18 4.65 -0.14 -12.60
C ARG A 18 5.57 0.33 -11.50
N ARG A 19 6.84 0.09 -11.64
CA ARG A 19 7.83 0.56 -10.65
C ARG A 19 7.70 2.06 -10.44
N ARG A 20 7.76 2.47 -9.18
CA ARG A 20 7.66 3.87 -8.78
C ARG A 20 8.91 4.64 -9.20
N THR A 21 8.72 5.89 -9.55
CA THR A 21 9.77 6.86 -9.78
C THR A 21 9.58 8.06 -8.83
N VAL A 22 10.60 8.89 -8.68
CA VAL A 22 10.49 10.11 -7.86
C VAL A 22 9.43 11.09 -8.39
N GLY A 23 9.01 10.93 -9.63
CA GLY A 23 7.90 11.70 -10.22
C GLY A 23 6.55 11.48 -9.53
N GLU A 24 6.34 10.35 -8.85
CA GLU A 24 5.13 10.08 -8.09
C GLU A 24 5.09 10.79 -6.73
N ALA A 25 6.17 11.45 -6.30
CA ALA A 25 6.21 12.14 -4.99
C ALA A 25 5.12 13.21 -4.83
N ALA A 26 4.73 13.88 -5.91
CA ALA A 26 3.64 14.86 -5.89
C ALA A 26 2.28 14.19 -5.61
N VAL A 27 2.03 13.02 -6.16
CA VAL A 27 0.83 12.21 -5.88
C VAL A 27 0.84 11.74 -4.43
N ASP A 28 1.96 11.25 -3.94
CA ASP A 28 2.12 10.85 -2.55
C ASP A 28 1.84 12.02 -1.60
N HIS A 29 2.39 13.19 -1.89
CA HIS A 29 2.14 14.39 -1.09
C HIS A 29 0.66 14.76 -1.06
N GLN A 30 -0.02 14.68 -2.19
CA GLN A 30 -1.47 14.92 -2.25
C GLN A 30 -2.22 13.89 -1.40
N MET A 31 -1.88 12.60 -1.48
CA MET A 31 -2.49 11.58 -0.62
C MET A 31 -2.29 11.88 0.87
N TRP A 32 -1.09 12.33 1.27
CA TRP A 32 -0.82 12.76 2.64
C TRP A 32 -1.72 13.92 3.09
N THR A 33 -1.98 14.90 2.23
CA THR A 33 -2.90 16.01 2.55
C THR A 33 -4.35 15.57 2.68
N GLU A 34 -4.74 14.51 1.98
CA GLU A 34 -6.10 13.96 1.95
C GLU A 34 -6.38 12.96 3.06
N ARG A 35 -5.36 12.54 3.85
CA ARG A 35 -5.51 11.54 4.89
C ARG A 35 -6.55 11.95 5.93
N ASP A 36 -7.29 10.95 6.41
CA ASP A 36 -8.30 11.13 7.45
C ASP A 36 -7.66 11.73 8.73
N PRO A 37 -8.29 12.72 9.35
CA PRO A 37 -7.78 13.33 10.59
C PRO A 37 -7.58 12.35 11.75
N ARG A 38 -8.18 11.17 11.67
CA ARG A 38 -8.01 10.10 12.68
C ARG A 38 -6.69 9.35 12.57
N VAL A 39 -5.91 9.52 11.49
CA VAL A 39 -4.56 8.96 11.45
C VAL A 39 -3.64 9.68 12.43
N PRO A 40 -2.64 8.99 13.02
CA PRO A 40 -1.72 9.60 13.96
C PRO A 40 -0.96 10.81 13.38
N PRO A 41 -0.52 11.76 14.22
CA PRO A 41 0.19 12.97 13.76
C PRO A 41 1.41 12.70 12.87
N HIS A 42 2.18 11.65 13.17
CA HIS A 42 3.36 11.28 12.38
C HIS A 42 3.02 10.76 10.97
N ARG A 43 1.75 10.52 10.68
CA ARG A 43 1.25 10.10 9.38
C ARG A 43 0.49 11.21 8.64
N ARG A 44 0.62 12.43 9.09
CA ARG A 44 0.01 13.63 8.49
C ARG A 44 1.08 14.68 8.20
N ILE A 45 0.78 15.58 7.28
CA ILE A 45 1.61 16.78 7.07
C ILE A 45 1.57 17.60 8.36
N ASN A 46 2.73 17.93 8.91
CA ASN A 46 2.84 18.68 10.16
C ASN A 46 2.72 20.20 9.93
N ALA A 47 2.79 20.99 11.00
CA ALA A 47 2.69 22.45 10.94
C ALA A 47 3.80 23.12 10.13
N GLU A 48 4.95 22.47 9.99
CA GLU A 48 6.08 22.92 9.16
C GLU A 48 5.95 22.49 7.69
N GLY A 49 4.85 21.85 7.33
CA GLY A 49 4.59 21.37 5.96
C GLY A 49 5.36 20.11 5.57
N ARG A 50 5.75 19.28 6.55
CA ARG A 50 6.51 18.03 6.31
C ARG A 50 5.65 16.78 6.52
N PRO A 51 5.87 15.70 5.75
CA PRO A 51 6.88 15.61 4.68
C PRO A 51 6.56 16.51 3.50
N THR A 52 7.60 17.09 2.89
CA THR A 52 7.49 17.83 1.62
C THR A 52 7.49 16.88 0.43
N VAL A 53 7.24 17.39 -0.78
CA VAL A 53 7.39 16.58 -2.02
C VAL A 53 8.82 16.04 -2.13
N GLU A 54 9.82 16.85 -1.79
CA GLU A 54 11.24 16.45 -1.81
C GLU A 54 11.55 15.35 -0.80
N ASP A 55 10.97 15.42 0.41
CA ASP A 55 11.10 14.36 1.42
C ASP A 55 10.54 13.03 0.88
N LEU A 56 9.36 13.07 0.27
CA LEU A 56 8.71 11.88 -0.30
C LEU A 56 9.45 11.35 -1.53
N ALA A 57 10.04 12.23 -2.34
CA ALA A 57 10.89 11.80 -3.45
C ALA A 57 12.13 11.03 -2.95
N ALA A 58 12.73 11.51 -1.86
CA ALA A 58 13.85 10.81 -1.21
C ALA A 58 13.44 9.44 -0.66
N GLU A 59 12.24 9.32 -0.07
CA GLU A 59 11.69 8.04 0.39
C GLU A 59 11.48 7.06 -0.78
N ILE A 60 10.88 7.51 -1.88
CA ILE A 60 10.70 6.67 -3.08
C ILE A 60 12.05 6.19 -3.63
N HIS A 61 13.05 7.08 -3.66
CA HIS A 61 14.39 6.72 -4.08
C HIS A 61 15.01 5.65 -3.18
N ALA A 62 14.90 5.81 -1.86
CA ALA A 62 15.41 4.86 -0.89
C ALA A 62 14.70 3.49 -0.98
N GLU A 63 13.38 3.46 -1.15
CA GLU A 63 12.60 2.23 -1.32
C GLU A 63 13.10 1.35 -2.47
N ARG A 64 13.62 1.95 -3.53
CA ARG A 64 14.11 1.22 -4.70
C ARG A 64 15.37 0.40 -4.43
N GLU A 65 16.13 0.77 -3.41
CA GLU A 65 17.36 0.08 -2.99
C GLU A 65 17.08 -0.97 -1.90
N GLU A 66 15.86 -1.01 -1.36
CA GLU A 66 15.50 -1.97 -0.32
C GLU A 66 15.27 -3.37 -0.89
N PRO A 67 15.59 -4.42 -0.12
CA PRO A 67 15.25 -5.78 -0.49
C PRO A 67 13.73 -6.01 -0.40
N GLY A 68 13.25 -6.98 -1.16
CA GLY A 68 11.85 -7.37 -1.13
C GLY A 68 11.07 -6.96 -2.39
N PRO A 69 9.77 -7.23 -2.41
CA PRO A 69 8.94 -7.00 -3.60
C PRO A 69 8.79 -5.53 -3.98
N GLY A 70 8.51 -4.65 -2.99
CA GLY A 70 8.37 -3.21 -3.18
C GLY A 70 6.97 -2.76 -3.56
N PHE A 71 6.84 -1.44 -3.74
CA PHE A 71 5.60 -0.78 -4.15
C PHE A 71 5.60 -0.44 -5.64
N LEU A 72 4.42 -0.52 -6.23
CA LEU A 72 4.17 -0.10 -7.61
C LEU A 72 3.29 1.14 -7.64
N ALA A 73 3.55 2.04 -8.58
CA ALA A 73 2.63 3.12 -8.93
C ALA A 73 1.41 2.52 -9.64
N VAL A 74 0.23 2.98 -9.26
CA VAL A 74 -1.04 2.57 -9.88
C VAL A 74 -1.44 3.63 -10.91
N GLU A 75 -1.34 3.28 -12.19
CA GLU A 75 -1.66 4.15 -13.32
C GLU A 75 -2.94 3.68 -14.01
N ARG A 76 -3.84 4.62 -14.33
CA ARG A 76 -5.04 4.31 -15.12
C ARG A 76 -4.72 4.26 -16.61
N LYS A 77 -5.12 3.20 -17.29
CA LYS A 77 -4.88 3.04 -18.74
C LYS A 77 -5.52 4.14 -19.58
N GLY A 78 -6.74 4.55 -19.25
CA GLY A 78 -7.50 5.48 -20.08
C GLY A 78 -6.95 6.91 -20.08
N THR A 79 -6.40 7.37 -18.97
CA THR A 79 -5.94 8.74 -18.74
C THR A 79 -4.44 8.84 -18.52
N ALA A 80 -3.75 7.72 -18.33
CA ALA A 80 -2.31 7.61 -18.05
C ALA A 80 -1.89 8.42 -16.79
N ASP A 81 -2.80 8.65 -15.86
CA ASP A 81 -2.51 9.33 -14.60
C ASP A 81 -2.26 8.33 -13.47
N VAL A 82 -1.33 8.65 -12.59
CA VAL A 82 -1.05 7.88 -11.39
C VAL A 82 -2.01 8.29 -10.29
N ILE A 83 -2.72 7.32 -9.72
CA ILE A 83 -3.75 7.54 -8.70
C ILE A 83 -3.33 7.07 -7.30
N GLY A 84 -2.13 6.54 -7.14
CA GLY A 84 -1.61 6.07 -5.87
C GLY A 84 -0.59 4.96 -6.03
N TYR A 85 -0.47 4.12 -5.01
CA TYR A 85 0.43 2.97 -5.02
C TYR A 85 -0.25 1.71 -4.46
N CYS A 86 0.32 0.57 -4.82
CA CYS A 86 -0.03 -0.73 -4.25
C CYS A 86 1.19 -1.65 -4.34
N GLY A 87 1.44 -2.44 -3.30
CA GLY A 87 2.56 -3.38 -3.32
C GLY A 87 2.77 -4.08 -2.01
N LEU A 88 3.96 -4.63 -1.85
CA LEU A 88 4.33 -5.45 -0.71
C LEU A 88 5.57 -4.86 -0.02
N THR A 89 5.48 -4.69 1.29
CA THR A 89 6.59 -4.19 2.12
C THR A 89 7.07 -5.25 3.09
N ILE A 90 8.34 -5.18 3.44
CA ILE A 90 8.96 -6.00 4.49
C ILE A 90 8.92 -5.30 5.86
N HIS A 91 8.43 -4.07 5.91
CA HIS A 91 8.30 -3.27 7.13
C HIS A 91 6.93 -3.47 7.80
N GLY A 92 6.74 -2.81 8.93
CA GLY A 92 5.51 -2.93 9.70
C GLY A 92 5.31 -4.35 10.22
N ASN A 93 4.26 -5.01 9.76
CA ASN A 93 3.97 -6.41 10.11
C ASN A 93 4.60 -7.41 9.13
N GLY A 94 5.29 -6.92 8.10
CA GLY A 94 5.88 -7.73 7.04
C GLY A 94 7.30 -8.22 7.34
N SER A 95 7.73 -9.17 6.53
CA SER A 95 9.10 -9.69 6.46
C SER A 95 9.42 -10.12 5.02
N LEU A 96 10.66 -10.55 4.77
CA LEU A 96 11.05 -11.07 3.46
C LEU A 96 10.27 -12.30 3.03
N ASP A 97 9.87 -13.15 3.98
CA ASP A 97 9.14 -14.38 3.69
C ASP A 97 7.63 -14.20 3.77
N GLU A 98 7.16 -13.26 4.57
CA GLU A 98 5.75 -12.95 4.76
C GLU A 98 5.54 -11.43 4.68
N PRO A 99 5.55 -10.84 3.47
CA PRO A 99 5.43 -9.39 3.33
C PRO A 99 4.02 -8.87 3.65
N GLU A 100 3.95 -7.57 3.90
CA GLU A 100 2.69 -6.88 4.16
C GLU A 100 2.18 -6.20 2.90
N LEU A 101 0.92 -6.44 2.55
CA LEU A 101 0.20 -5.69 1.52
C LEU A 101 -0.13 -4.29 2.02
N ALA A 102 0.23 -3.27 1.25
CA ALA A 102 -0.16 -1.90 1.51
C ALA A 102 -0.54 -1.19 0.22
N TYR A 103 -1.51 -0.30 0.32
CA TYR A 103 -2.00 0.52 -0.79
C TYR A 103 -2.59 1.82 -0.27
N GLU A 104 -2.50 2.85 -1.08
CA GLU A 104 -3.17 4.13 -0.84
C GLU A 104 -3.50 4.76 -2.20
N LEU A 105 -4.70 5.28 -2.34
CA LEU A 105 -5.17 5.95 -3.55
C LEU A 105 -5.65 7.36 -3.24
N LEU A 106 -5.50 8.27 -4.20
CA LEU A 106 -6.13 9.59 -4.17
C LEU A 106 -7.62 9.46 -3.89
N ARG A 107 -8.16 10.35 -3.07
CA ARG A 107 -9.59 10.34 -2.70
C ARG A 107 -10.50 10.37 -3.92
N ALA A 108 -10.15 11.14 -4.95
CA ALA A 108 -10.90 11.22 -6.21
C ALA A 108 -11.02 9.87 -6.93
N ALA A 109 -10.14 8.91 -6.65
CA ALA A 109 -10.15 7.56 -7.23
C ALA A 109 -10.89 6.52 -6.35
N HIS A 110 -11.35 6.90 -5.17
CA HIS A 110 -12.09 6.01 -4.27
C HIS A 110 -13.46 5.61 -4.82
N GLY A 111 -13.98 4.48 -4.34
CA GLY A 111 -15.34 4.01 -4.66
C GLY A 111 -15.53 3.47 -6.08
N ARG A 112 -14.45 3.19 -6.80
CA ARG A 112 -14.47 2.71 -8.19
C ARG A 112 -13.89 1.31 -8.37
N GLY A 113 -13.49 0.66 -7.26
CA GLY A 113 -12.92 -0.69 -7.27
C GLY A 113 -11.43 -0.77 -7.64
N TYR A 114 -10.74 0.34 -7.80
CA TYR A 114 -9.32 0.35 -8.17
C TYR A 114 -8.41 -0.28 -7.13
N ALA A 115 -8.65 -0.04 -5.84
CA ALA A 115 -7.84 -0.65 -4.78
C ALA A 115 -7.97 -2.17 -4.77
N THR A 116 -9.18 -2.69 -4.95
CA THR A 116 -9.44 -4.13 -5.06
C THR A 116 -8.79 -4.72 -6.32
N GLU A 117 -8.87 -4.04 -7.45
CA GLU A 117 -8.28 -4.47 -8.71
C GLU A 117 -6.75 -4.52 -8.62
N ALA A 118 -6.12 -3.46 -8.12
CA ALA A 118 -4.68 -3.39 -7.91
C ALA A 118 -4.21 -4.44 -6.89
N GLY A 119 -4.88 -4.52 -5.75
CA GLY A 119 -4.56 -5.48 -4.69
C GLY A 119 -4.67 -6.93 -5.17
N ARG A 120 -5.68 -7.25 -5.99
CA ARG A 120 -5.83 -8.59 -6.55
C ARG A 120 -4.66 -8.95 -7.47
N ALA A 121 -4.20 -8.05 -8.31
CA ALA A 121 -3.04 -8.27 -9.16
C ALA A 121 -1.76 -8.54 -8.33
N VAL A 122 -1.53 -7.75 -7.28
CA VAL A 122 -0.39 -7.95 -6.38
C VAL A 122 -0.48 -9.27 -5.61
N VAL A 123 -1.65 -9.61 -5.08
CA VAL A 123 -1.88 -10.88 -4.37
C VAL A 123 -1.68 -12.08 -5.30
N THR A 124 -2.21 -12.03 -6.53
CA THR A 124 -2.01 -13.09 -7.53
C THR A 124 -0.53 -13.29 -7.82
N TRP A 125 0.19 -12.20 -8.08
CA TRP A 125 1.63 -12.26 -8.27
C TRP A 125 2.35 -12.87 -7.05
N ALA A 126 1.96 -12.49 -5.84
CA ALA A 126 2.58 -13.01 -4.61
C ALA A 126 2.41 -14.53 -4.47
N VAL A 127 1.21 -15.03 -4.75
CA VAL A 127 0.92 -16.48 -4.75
C VAL A 127 1.79 -17.21 -5.78
N GLU A 128 1.85 -16.71 -7.00
CA GLU A 128 2.69 -17.26 -8.08
C GLU A 128 4.18 -17.21 -7.75
N ALA A 129 4.61 -16.16 -7.04
CA ALA A 129 5.98 -16.02 -6.54
C ALA A 129 6.28 -16.95 -5.35
N GLY A 130 5.28 -17.66 -4.82
CA GLY A 130 5.42 -18.66 -3.78
C GLY A 130 5.34 -18.11 -2.35
N TYR A 131 4.82 -16.91 -2.15
CA TYR A 131 4.50 -16.43 -0.80
C TYR A 131 3.28 -17.17 -0.26
N ARG A 132 3.42 -17.76 0.92
CA ARG A 132 2.34 -18.54 1.55
C ARG A 132 1.47 -17.73 2.47
N ARG A 133 1.99 -16.61 2.95
CA ARG A 133 1.28 -15.72 3.87
C ARG A 133 1.58 -14.27 3.54
N LEU A 134 0.53 -13.46 3.55
CA LEU A 134 0.60 -12.02 3.43
C LEU A 134 -0.10 -11.39 4.63
N TRP A 135 0.49 -10.35 5.17
CA TRP A 135 -0.09 -9.54 6.22
C TRP A 135 -0.69 -8.26 5.65
N ALA A 136 -1.63 -7.66 6.36
CA ALA A 136 -2.07 -6.29 6.11
C ALA A 136 -2.61 -5.68 7.40
N GLY A 137 -2.21 -4.46 7.70
CA GLY A 137 -2.72 -3.67 8.80
C GLY A 137 -3.80 -2.71 8.32
N VAL A 138 -4.84 -2.47 9.12
CA VAL A 138 -5.91 -1.53 8.80
C VAL A 138 -6.49 -0.94 10.07
N TRP A 139 -6.85 0.34 10.04
CA TRP A 139 -7.56 0.95 11.15
C TRP A 139 -8.98 0.39 11.24
N ASP A 140 -9.47 0.16 12.46
CA ASP A 140 -10.82 -0.39 12.72
C ASP A 140 -11.95 0.48 12.15
N TRP A 141 -11.74 1.80 12.13
CA TRP A 141 -12.67 2.76 11.54
C TRP A 141 -12.62 2.85 10.02
N ASN A 142 -11.59 2.31 9.37
CA ASN A 142 -11.43 2.36 7.91
C ASN A 142 -12.22 1.24 7.22
N VAL A 143 -13.54 1.39 7.22
CA VAL A 143 -14.47 0.39 6.68
C VAL A 143 -14.20 0.09 5.21
N ALA A 144 -13.87 1.09 4.42
CA ALA A 144 -13.60 0.92 2.98
C ALA A 144 -12.39 0.00 2.75
N SER A 145 -11.29 0.23 3.45
CA SER A 145 -10.09 -0.60 3.35
C SER A 145 -10.32 -2.01 3.91
N ARG A 146 -11.07 -2.14 5.00
CA ARG A 146 -11.44 -3.47 5.55
C ARG A 146 -12.22 -4.31 4.54
N ARG A 147 -13.16 -3.69 3.81
CA ARG A 147 -13.91 -4.37 2.73
C ARG A 147 -13.01 -4.78 1.56
N VAL A 148 -12.05 -3.95 1.19
CA VAL A 148 -11.07 -4.30 0.15
C VAL A 148 -10.27 -5.53 0.59
N LEU A 149 -9.74 -5.54 1.81
CA LEU A 149 -8.98 -6.68 2.35
C LEU A 149 -9.81 -7.96 2.39
N GLU A 150 -11.07 -7.89 2.84
CA GLU A 150 -11.98 -9.03 2.83
C GLU A 150 -12.17 -9.59 1.42
N LYS A 151 -12.39 -8.74 0.42
CA LYS A 151 -12.51 -9.15 -1.00
C LYS A 151 -11.23 -9.78 -1.55
N LEU A 152 -10.08 -9.44 -1.00
CA LEU A 152 -8.78 -10.00 -1.36
C LEU A 152 -8.46 -11.31 -0.61
N GLY A 153 -9.35 -11.75 0.28
CA GLY A 153 -9.18 -12.99 1.03
C GLY A 153 -8.42 -12.85 2.34
N PHE A 154 -8.23 -11.62 2.84
CA PHE A 154 -7.67 -11.37 4.16
C PHE A 154 -8.74 -11.54 5.23
N ARG A 155 -8.35 -12.11 6.39
CA ARG A 155 -9.20 -12.23 7.58
C ARG A 155 -8.55 -11.51 8.75
N GLU A 156 -9.34 -10.91 9.59
CA GLU A 156 -8.88 -10.26 10.82
C GLU A 156 -8.43 -11.32 11.84
N VAL A 157 -7.24 -11.17 12.40
CA VAL A 157 -6.66 -12.12 13.37
C VAL A 157 -6.34 -11.49 14.71
N GLY A 158 -6.43 -10.19 14.86
CA GLY A 158 -6.18 -9.53 16.13
C GLY A 158 -6.06 -8.02 16.00
N ARG A 159 -5.67 -7.41 17.11
CA ARG A 159 -5.40 -5.98 17.22
C ARG A 159 -3.92 -5.80 17.49
N VAL A 160 -3.34 -4.79 16.86
CA VAL A 160 -1.96 -4.39 17.16
C VAL A 160 -1.99 -3.44 18.36
N GLU A 161 -1.27 -3.80 19.40
CA GLU A 161 -1.09 -2.97 20.60
C GLU A 161 0.12 -2.03 20.43
N PRO A 162 0.14 -0.87 21.10
CA PRO A 162 -0.85 -0.40 22.08
C PRO A 162 -2.10 0.20 21.43
N VAL A 163 -3.23 0.11 22.13
CA VAL A 163 -4.45 0.83 21.80
C VAL A 163 -4.18 2.33 21.89
N SER A 164 -4.58 3.07 20.89
CA SER A 164 -4.35 4.52 20.84
C SER A 164 -5.68 5.30 20.76
N VAL A 165 -5.60 6.62 21.00
CA VAL A 165 -6.73 7.54 20.80
C VAL A 165 -7.19 7.64 19.33
N TYR A 166 -6.38 7.10 18.42
CA TYR A 166 -6.66 7.08 16.97
C TYR A 166 -7.42 5.82 16.51
N GLY A 167 -7.89 5.00 17.45
CA GLY A 167 -8.56 3.73 17.18
C GLY A 167 -7.62 2.52 17.34
N HIS A 168 -8.11 1.37 16.90
CA HIS A 168 -7.35 0.12 16.91
C HIS A 168 -6.79 -0.17 15.51
N SER A 169 -5.52 -0.51 15.44
CA SER A 169 -4.97 -1.12 14.25
C SER A 169 -5.28 -2.62 14.26
N LEU A 170 -6.01 -3.06 13.25
CA LEU A 170 -6.37 -4.45 13.08
C LEU A 170 -5.30 -5.14 12.22
N LEU A 171 -4.87 -6.31 12.66
CA LEU A 171 -3.99 -7.17 11.86
C LEU A 171 -4.84 -8.15 11.07
N THR A 172 -4.57 -8.24 9.79
CA THR A 172 -5.21 -9.20 8.89
C THR A 172 -4.17 -10.07 8.22
N VAL A 173 -4.56 -11.29 7.86
CA VAL A 173 -3.71 -12.26 7.21
C VAL A 173 -4.45 -12.94 6.07
N ARG A 174 -3.71 -13.21 4.99
CA ARG A 174 -4.13 -14.07 3.91
C ARG A 174 -3.14 -15.23 3.80
N GLU A 175 -3.67 -16.44 3.78
CA GLU A 175 -2.90 -17.68 3.58
C GLU A 175 -3.26 -18.29 2.22
N SER A 176 -2.26 -18.83 1.56
CA SER A 176 -2.40 -19.48 0.24
C SER A 176 -2.37 -20.99 0.39
#